data_c7824bda929e6845d075f7d443eee8fb
#
_entry.id   c7824bda929e6845d075f7d443eee8fb
#
_cell.length_a   1.000
_cell.length_b   1.000
_cell.length_c   1.000
_cell.angle_alpha   90.00
_cell.angle_beta   90.00
_cell.angle_gamma   90.00
#
_symmetry.space_group_name_H-M   'P 1'
#
loop_
_entity.id
_entity.type
_entity.pdbx_description
1 polymer ?
#
loop_
_entity_poly.entity_id
_entity_poly.type
_entity_poly.pdbx_seq_one_letter_code
_entity_poly.pdbx_strand_id
1 'polypeptide(L)'
;MSSEKSTVTIVGGSFIGLTLASALARAGISCTVIDRERRGSGEAADGRTSAIAFGSMRVLRGLGIWPRLETLAEPIVEIRVSDGRSPFFLHYDHRELGGELADAPLGTIVENGDLKRVLLDHVSTLETVSLRHGTNVRRIERGPDAVRIELGGETIESQLLIGADGRESSVRAESGIAVTRWRYPQTAIVCTVAHEQPHRGIAHERFLPAGPFAILPMTGKRSSIVWTERTTEVPRLLALDDANFLRELARRFGDFLGKLDVVSKRWSYPLGLVHADRYVANRLALVGDAAHAIHPIAGQGLNLGIRDVAALSEILADAQRAGNDLGGAELLRRYERWRRFDSFALIAATDSLNRLFSNDIAPVRLIRDLGLAAVNRVPALKRFFMRHAMGMVGELPRLMRGEPL
;
A
#
# COMPACT_ATOMS: atom_id res chain seq x y z
N MET A 1 27.85 -14.38 23.38
CA MET A 1 26.68 -13.87 22.60
C MET A 1 25.66 -14.98 22.55
N SER A 2 24.43 -14.72 22.97
CA SER A 2 23.35 -15.70 22.81
C SER A 2 22.94 -15.76 21.34
N SER A 3 22.78 -16.97 20.80
CA SER A 3 22.28 -17.19 19.44
C SER A 3 20.84 -17.71 19.52
N GLU A 4 19.92 -16.96 18.96
CA GLU A 4 18.53 -17.37 18.80
C GLU A 4 18.34 -17.95 17.39
N LYS A 5 17.55 -19.03 17.28
CA LYS A 5 17.20 -19.61 15.97
C LYS A 5 15.77 -19.24 15.61
N SER A 6 15.57 -18.78 14.39
CA SER A 6 14.26 -18.48 13.79
C SER A 6 14.21 -19.09 12.40
N THR A 7 13.06 -19.61 11.97
CA THR A 7 12.95 -20.13 10.60
C THR A 7 13.07 -19.00 9.58
N VAL A 8 12.36 -17.89 9.83
CA VAL A 8 12.38 -16.68 8.99
C VAL A 8 12.56 -15.46 9.86
N THR A 9 13.41 -14.52 9.45
CA THR A 9 13.50 -13.20 10.08
C THR A 9 12.97 -12.14 9.14
N ILE A 10 12.07 -11.29 9.65
CA ILE A 10 11.48 -10.16 8.94
C ILE A 10 12.02 -8.86 9.56
N VAL A 11 12.63 -8.01 8.76
CA VAL A 11 13.06 -6.67 9.19
C VAL A 11 12.05 -5.65 8.70
N GLY A 12 11.38 -4.98 9.63
CA GLY A 12 10.29 -4.03 9.42
C GLY A 12 8.96 -4.54 9.98
N GLY A 13 8.52 -3.98 11.09
CA GLY A 13 7.27 -4.31 11.79
C GLY A 13 6.13 -3.35 11.48
N SER A 14 6.01 -2.86 10.25
CA SER A 14 4.87 -2.09 9.78
C SER A 14 3.84 -2.99 9.06
N PHE A 15 2.92 -2.42 8.28
CA PHE A 15 1.79 -3.13 7.70
C PHE A 15 2.18 -4.41 6.96
N ILE A 16 3.19 -4.32 6.10
CA ILE A 16 3.62 -5.44 5.24
C ILE A 16 4.33 -6.53 6.05
N GLY A 17 5.24 -6.15 6.94
CA GLY A 17 5.95 -7.14 7.77
C GLY A 17 5.03 -7.87 8.73
N LEU A 18 4.08 -7.17 9.38
CA LEU A 18 3.10 -7.78 10.28
C LEU A 18 2.10 -8.68 9.51
N THR A 19 1.64 -8.24 8.32
CA THR A 19 0.78 -9.07 7.47
C THR A 19 1.51 -10.34 7.02
N LEU A 20 2.81 -10.22 6.67
CA LEU A 20 3.62 -11.38 6.30
C LEU A 20 3.85 -12.32 7.49
N ALA A 21 4.15 -11.80 8.68
CA ALA A 21 4.27 -12.61 9.89
C ALA A 21 2.99 -13.42 10.18
N SER A 22 1.82 -12.78 10.01
CA SER A 22 0.52 -13.44 10.14
C SER A 22 0.33 -14.56 9.10
N ALA A 23 0.78 -14.33 7.85
CA ALA A 23 0.69 -15.32 6.78
C ALA A 23 1.63 -16.51 7.02
N LEU A 24 2.86 -16.26 7.48
CA LEU A 24 3.82 -17.31 7.83
C LEU A 24 3.33 -18.15 9.02
N ALA A 25 2.80 -17.50 10.06
CA ALA A 25 2.20 -18.21 11.20
C ALA A 25 1.03 -19.11 10.74
N ARG A 26 0.18 -18.62 9.84
CA ARG A 26 -0.91 -19.42 9.25
C ARG A 26 -0.41 -20.65 8.47
N ALA A 27 0.78 -20.54 7.87
CA ALA A 27 1.46 -21.65 7.17
C ALA A 27 2.29 -22.56 8.12
N GLY A 28 2.27 -22.33 9.43
CA GLY A 28 3.07 -23.08 10.41
C GLY A 28 4.56 -22.76 10.39
N ILE A 29 4.95 -21.61 9.81
CA ILE A 29 6.34 -21.15 9.74
C ILE A 29 6.60 -20.16 10.87
N SER A 30 7.53 -20.49 11.77
CA SER A 30 7.93 -19.56 12.84
C SER A 30 8.76 -18.41 12.28
N CYS A 31 8.53 -17.18 12.82
CA CYS A 31 9.30 -16.04 12.39
C CYS A 31 9.58 -15.04 13.52
N THR A 32 10.67 -14.29 13.35
CA THR A 32 11.01 -13.15 14.21
C THR A 32 10.87 -11.86 13.41
N VAL A 33 10.08 -10.92 13.91
CA VAL A 33 9.92 -9.58 13.34
C VAL A 33 10.76 -8.60 14.14
N ILE A 34 11.67 -7.90 13.46
CA ILE A 34 12.53 -6.86 14.04
C ILE A 34 12.04 -5.50 13.57
N ASP A 35 11.71 -4.61 14.51
CA ASP A 35 11.33 -3.23 14.20
C ASP A 35 12.18 -2.25 15.01
N ARG A 36 12.72 -1.24 14.31
CA ARG A 36 13.45 -0.14 14.92
C ARG A 36 12.57 0.77 15.78
N GLU A 37 11.28 0.84 15.47
CA GLU A 37 10.32 1.64 16.24
C GLU A 37 9.97 0.94 17.56
N ARG A 38 9.86 1.73 18.63
CA ARG A 38 9.37 1.24 19.91
C ARG A 38 7.86 1.02 19.82
N ARG A 39 7.35 0.04 20.54
CA ARG A 39 5.92 -0.21 20.64
C ARG A 39 5.19 1.06 21.13
N GLY A 40 4.12 1.45 20.41
CA GLY A 40 3.34 2.66 20.74
C GLY A 40 3.95 3.98 20.22
N SER A 41 5.15 3.97 19.63
CA SER A 41 5.70 5.14 18.97
C SER A 41 5.14 5.28 17.55
N GLY A 42 4.62 6.45 17.20
CA GLY A 42 4.16 6.75 15.84
C GLY A 42 2.69 6.47 15.53
N GLU A 43 1.98 5.70 16.36
CA GLU A 43 0.55 5.36 16.12
C GLU A 43 -0.35 6.60 16.11
N ALA A 44 -0.09 7.57 16.99
CA ALA A 44 -0.86 8.82 17.06
C ALA A 44 -0.41 9.91 16.07
N ALA A 45 0.69 9.70 15.34
CA ALA A 45 1.30 10.71 14.48
C ALA A 45 1.00 10.55 12.99
N ASP A 46 0.47 9.40 12.55
CA ASP A 46 0.16 9.13 11.15
C ASP A 46 -1.32 9.42 10.85
N GLY A 47 -1.60 10.59 10.33
CA GLY A 47 -2.95 10.98 9.93
C GLY A 47 -3.36 10.51 8.53
N ARG A 48 -2.60 9.61 7.92
CA ARG A 48 -2.93 9.03 6.63
C ARG A 48 -3.99 7.95 6.77
N THR A 49 -4.63 7.69 5.65
CA THR A 49 -5.50 6.53 5.45
C THR A 49 -4.93 5.61 4.38
N SER A 50 -5.28 4.37 4.43
CA SER A 50 -4.98 3.38 3.39
C SER A 50 -6.25 2.95 2.69
N ALA A 51 -6.22 2.98 1.36
CA ALA A 51 -7.23 2.35 0.52
C ALA A 51 -6.86 0.88 0.34
N ILE A 52 -7.59 -0.01 1.00
CA ILE A 52 -7.41 -1.46 0.92
C ILE A 52 -8.29 -1.96 -0.22
N ALA A 53 -7.70 -2.40 -1.33
CA ALA A 53 -8.41 -2.97 -2.47
C ALA A 53 -9.07 -4.30 -2.09
N PHE A 54 -10.12 -4.68 -2.82
CA PHE A 54 -10.88 -5.92 -2.53
C PHE A 54 -9.99 -7.17 -2.46
N GLY A 55 -9.04 -7.34 -3.39
CA GLY A 55 -8.09 -8.46 -3.35
C GLY A 55 -7.23 -8.48 -2.08
N SER A 56 -6.77 -7.31 -1.61
CA SER A 56 -6.02 -7.18 -0.35
C SER A 56 -6.90 -7.46 0.87
N MET A 57 -8.17 -7.02 0.84
CA MET A 57 -9.14 -7.35 1.89
C MET A 57 -9.34 -8.86 2.02
N ARG A 58 -9.39 -9.61 0.90
CA ARG A 58 -9.47 -11.08 0.91
C ARG A 58 -8.26 -11.72 1.60
N VAL A 59 -7.05 -11.19 1.36
CA VAL A 59 -5.83 -11.63 2.08
C VAL A 59 -5.99 -11.41 3.58
N LEU A 60 -6.36 -10.21 4.03
CA LEU A 60 -6.55 -9.90 5.44
C LEU A 60 -7.68 -10.75 6.08
N ARG A 61 -8.73 -11.08 5.32
CA ARG A 61 -9.80 -11.98 5.76
C ARG A 61 -9.30 -13.41 5.91
N GLY A 62 -8.56 -13.94 4.95
CA GLY A 62 -7.95 -15.27 4.99
C GLY A 62 -6.97 -15.44 6.16
N LEU A 63 -6.35 -14.35 6.61
CA LEU A 63 -5.47 -14.30 7.77
C LEU A 63 -6.20 -14.08 9.11
N GLY A 64 -7.53 -13.87 9.11
CA GLY A 64 -8.31 -13.61 10.32
C GLY A 64 -8.17 -12.19 10.88
N ILE A 65 -7.57 -11.26 10.13
CA ILE A 65 -7.35 -9.87 10.53
C ILE A 65 -8.59 -9.01 10.23
N TRP A 66 -9.25 -9.25 9.10
CA TRP A 66 -10.33 -8.42 8.57
C TRP A 66 -11.51 -8.22 9.54
N PRO A 67 -12.01 -9.22 10.28
CA PRO A 67 -13.15 -9.02 11.20
C PRO A 67 -12.93 -7.91 12.25
N ARG A 68 -11.67 -7.64 12.61
CA ARG A 68 -11.32 -6.56 13.56
C ARG A 68 -11.20 -5.20 12.89
N LEU A 69 -11.05 -5.15 11.55
CA LEU A 69 -10.96 -3.92 10.76
C LEU A 69 -12.31 -3.50 10.20
N GLU A 70 -13.23 -4.42 10.01
CA GLU A 70 -14.48 -4.20 9.27
C GLU A 70 -15.34 -3.05 9.86
N THR A 71 -15.38 -2.92 11.18
CA THR A 71 -16.10 -1.82 11.85
C THR A 71 -15.37 -0.48 11.84
N LEU A 72 -14.09 -0.49 11.49
CA LEU A 72 -13.21 0.69 11.41
C LEU A 72 -13.00 1.14 9.96
N ALA A 73 -13.50 0.37 9.01
CA ALA A 73 -13.32 0.57 7.59
C ALA A 73 -14.56 1.22 6.95
N GLU A 74 -14.34 2.14 6.02
CA GLU A 74 -15.43 2.70 5.20
C GLU A 74 -15.36 2.11 3.79
N PRO A 75 -16.42 1.46 3.27
CA PRO A 75 -16.42 0.88 1.94
C PRO A 75 -16.42 1.94 0.84
N ILE A 76 -15.66 1.69 -0.21
CA ILE A 76 -15.69 2.44 -1.47
C ILE A 76 -16.61 1.69 -2.42
N VAL A 77 -17.82 2.19 -2.62
CA VAL A 77 -18.81 1.58 -3.51
C VAL A 77 -18.78 2.20 -4.91
N GLU A 78 -18.27 3.43 -5.00
CA GLU A 78 -18.20 4.18 -6.24
C GLU A 78 -16.90 4.98 -6.29
N ILE A 79 -16.27 5.06 -7.46
CA ILE A 79 -15.12 5.93 -7.71
C ILE A 79 -15.45 6.85 -8.87
N ARG A 80 -15.29 8.16 -8.67
CA ARG A 80 -15.44 9.20 -9.69
C ARG A 80 -14.10 9.82 -10.02
N VAL A 81 -13.67 9.63 -11.27
CA VAL A 81 -12.41 10.20 -11.78
C VAL A 81 -12.74 11.34 -12.74
N SER A 82 -12.18 12.51 -12.53
CA SER A 82 -12.39 13.69 -13.38
C SER A 82 -11.07 14.40 -13.68
N ASP A 83 -10.98 15.00 -14.87
CA ASP A 83 -9.94 15.97 -15.21
C ASP A 83 -10.50 17.37 -14.90
N GLY A 84 -9.97 18.04 -13.90
CA GLY A 84 -10.41 19.24 -13.18
C GLY A 84 -11.35 20.24 -13.83
N ARG A 85 -11.29 20.44 -15.14
CA ARG A 85 -12.14 21.35 -15.93
C ARG A 85 -12.93 20.65 -17.02
N SER A 86 -12.75 19.33 -17.18
CA SER A 86 -13.47 18.55 -18.19
C SER A 86 -14.90 18.27 -17.75
N PRO A 87 -15.89 18.37 -18.66
CA PRO A 87 -17.24 17.89 -18.38
C PRO A 87 -17.32 16.36 -18.39
N PHE A 88 -16.27 15.69 -18.86
CA PHE A 88 -16.20 14.24 -18.90
C PHE A 88 -15.64 13.70 -17.60
N PHE A 89 -16.26 12.66 -17.07
CA PHE A 89 -15.78 11.94 -15.89
C PHE A 89 -15.91 10.43 -16.13
N LEU A 90 -15.04 9.68 -15.48
CA LEU A 90 -15.13 8.24 -15.44
C LEU A 90 -15.77 7.84 -14.11
N HIS A 91 -16.78 6.99 -14.21
CA HIS A 91 -17.55 6.52 -13.07
C HIS A 91 -17.42 5.01 -12.95
N TYR A 92 -16.89 4.56 -11.83
CA TYR A 92 -16.81 3.15 -11.47
C TYR A 92 -17.83 2.87 -10.37
N ASP A 93 -18.86 2.05 -10.69
CA ASP A 93 -19.84 1.55 -9.73
C ASP A 93 -19.62 0.04 -9.57
N HIS A 94 -19.41 -0.43 -8.33
CA HIS A 94 -19.14 -1.84 -8.07
C HIS A 94 -20.21 -2.77 -8.65
N ARG A 95 -21.47 -2.34 -8.71
CA ARG A 95 -22.61 -3.11 -9.26
C ARG A 95 -22.47 -3.44 -10.75
N GLU A 96 -21.64 -2.71 -11.49
CA GLU A 96 -21.38 -2.96 -12.91
C GLU A 96 -20.44 -4.14 -13.18
N LEU A 97 -19.81 -4.71 -12.14
CA LEU A 97 -18.89 -5.83 -12.30
C LEU A 97 -19.60 -7.16 -12.59
N GLY A 98 -20.82 -7.32 -12.08
CA GLY A 98 -21.59 -8.56 -12.20
C GLY A 98 -21.06 -9.71 -11.36
N GLY A 99 -21.87 -10.78 -11.21
CA GLY A 99 -21.52 -11.97 -10.43
C GLY A 99 -21.20 -11.66 -8.97
N GLU A 100 -20.33 -12.46 -8.36
CA GLU A 100 -19.95 -12.31 -6.94
C GLU A 100 -19.28 -10.97 -6.59
N LEU A 101 -18.78 -10.24 -7.59
CA LEU A 101 -18.14 -8.95 -7.37
C LEU A 101 -19.13 -7.79 -7.34
N ALA A 102 -20.37 -7.98 -7.74
CA ALA A 102 -21.40 -6.91 -7.75
C ALA A 102 -21.79 -6.47 -6.32
N ASP A 103 -21.68 -7.36 -5.34
CA ASP A 103 -21.99 -7.07 -3.94
C ASP A 103 -20.74 -6.66 -3.14
N ALA A 104 -19.56 -6.74 -3.76
CA ALA A 104 -18.30 -6.42 -3.12
C ALA A 104 -17.91 -4.95 -3.34
N PRO A 105 -17.42 -4.21 -2.32
CA PRO A 105 -16.89 -2.88 -2.52
C PRO A 105 -15.64 -2.92 -3.41
N LEU A 106 -15.38 -1.85 -4.14
CA LEU A 106 -14.14 -1.69 -4.94
C LEU A 106 -12.88 -1.73 -4.05
N GLY A 107 -13.05 -1.29 -2.81
CA GLY A 107 -12.05 -1.30 -1.74
C GLY A 107 -12.64 -0.68 -0.49
N THR A 108 -11.83 -0.44 0.51
CA THR A 108 -12.21 0.19 1.78
C THR A 108 -11.15 1.17 2.24
N ILE A 109 -11.56 2.23 2.92
CA ILE A 109 -10.62 3.18 3.56
C ILE A 109 -10.52 2.84 5.03
N VAL A 110 -9.27 2.73 5.52
CA VAL A 110 -8.94 2.49 6.93
C VAL A 110 -7.91 3.54 7.38
N GLU A 111 -8.05 4.05 8.58
CA GLU A 111 -7.03 4.91 9.19
C GLU A 111 -5.76 4.09 9.49
N ASN A 112 -4.60 4.61 9.14
CA ASN A 112 -3.33 3.87 9.32
C ASN A 112 -3.05 3.49 10.76
N GLY A 113 -3.42 4.35 11.71
CA GLY A 113 -3.31 4.07 13.14
C GLY A 113 -4.11 2.82 13.55
N ASP A 114 -5.36 2.71 13.09
CA ASP A 114 -6.21 1.55 13.36
C ASP A 114 -5.67 0.28 12.69
N LEU A 115 -5.24 0.38 11.43
CA LEU A 115 -4.64 -0.75 10.73
C LEU A 115 -3.38 -1.26 11.45
N LYS A 116 -2.49 -0.36 11.88
CA LYS A 116 -1.27 -0.72 12.62
C LYS A 116 -1.61 -1.40 13.95
N ARG A 117 -2.53 -0.81 14.71
CA ARG A 117 -2.97 -1.34 16.00
C ARG A 117 -3.56 -2.75 15.85
N VAL A 118 -4.50 -2.94 14.92
CA VAL A 118 -5.14 -4.24 14.70
C VAL A 118 -4.13 -5.30 14.26
N LEU A 119 -3.18 -4.96 13.39
CA LEU A 119 -2.12 -5.87 12.96
C LEU A 119 -1.20 -6.26 14.12
N LEU A 120 -0.77 -5.31 14.95
CA LEU A 120 0.07 -5.56 16.12
C LEU A 120 -0.66 -6.44 17.14
N ASP A 121 -1.92 -6.12 17.46
CA ASP A 121 -2.73 -6.90 18.36
C ASP A 121 -2.95 -8.33 17.86
N HIS A 122 -3.19 -8.49 16.56
CA HIS A 122 -3.33 -9.80 15.94
C HIS A 122 -2.03 -10.62 16.05
N VAL A 123 -0.91 -10.03 15.60
CA VAL A 123 0.38 -10.73 15.60
C VAL A 123 0.85 -11.08 17.01
N SER A 124 0.55 -10.24 18.01
CA SER A 124 0.90 -10.51 19.41
C SER A 124 0.19 -11.73 20.01
N THR A 125 -0.87 -12.25 19.38
CA THR A 125 -1.57 -13.48 19.80
C THR A 125 -1.01 -14.74 19.15
N LEU A 126 -0.07 -14.62 18.20
CA LEU A 126 0.46 -15.75 17.44
C LEU A 126 1.71 -16.31 18.12
N GLU A 127 1.64 -17.53 18.65
CA GLU A 127 2.73 -18.17 19.40
C GLU A 127 4.01 -18.41 18.56
N THR A 128 3.85 -18.55 17.23
CA THR A 128 4.96 -18.78 16.30
C THR A 128 5.67 -17.49 15.86
N VAL A 129 5.25 -16.31 16.34
CA VAL A 129 5.81 -15.02 15.97
C VAL A 129 6.46 -14.34 17.16
N SER A 130 7.76 -14.05 17.06
CA SER A 130 8.49 -13.23 18.02
C SER A 130 8.58 -11.78 17.53
N LEU A 131 8.18 -10.80 18.36
CA LEU A 131 8.27 -9.37 18.04
C LEU A 131 9.41 -8.70 18.81
N ARG A 132 10.35 -8.07 18.10
CA ARG A 132 11.50 -7.34 18.64
C ARG A 132 11.38 -5.86 18.30
N HIS A 133 10.70 -5.10 19.14
CA HIS A 133 10.54 -3.65 18.99
C HIS A 133 11.74 -2.86 19.53
N GLY A 134 11.99 -1.67 18.99
CA GLY A 134 13.07 -0.78 19.39
C GLY A 134 14.44 -1.35 19.11
N THR A 135 14.54 -2.27 18.14
CA THR A 135 15.76 -3.04 17.84
C THR A 135 16.26 -2.71 16.45
N ASN A 136 17.54 -2.34 16.36
CA ASN A 136 18.18 -2.07 15.08
C ASN A 136 19.05 -3.25 14.65
N VAL A 137 18.96 -3.62 13.38
CA VAL A 137 19.91 -4.52 12.73
C VAL A 137 21.24 -3.79 12.57
N ARG A 138 22.32 -4.40 13.01
CA ARG A 138 23.68 -3.84 12.91
C ARG A 138 24.46 -4.41 11.74
N ARG A 139 24.30 -5.71 11.49
CA ARG A 139 25.00 -6.42 10.44
C ARG A 139 24.20 -7.62 9.97
N ILE A 140 24.28 -7.93 8.69
CA ILE A 140 23.67 -9.08 8.06
C ILE A 140 24.77 -9.89 7.36
N GLU A 141 24.92 -11.15 7.73
CA GLU A 141 25.82 -12.10 7.08
C GLU A 141 25.00 -13.20 6.42
N ARG A 142 25.13 -13.37 5.11
CA ARG A 142 24.39 -14.35 4.33
C ARG A 142 25.32 -15.48 3.88
N GLY A 143 25.25 -16.62 4.58
CA GLY A 143 25.96 -17.84 4.23
C GLY A 143 25.22 -18.70 3.22
N PRO A 144 25.76 -19.89 2.87
CA PRO A 144 25.10 -20.83 1.97
C PRO A 144 23.84 -21.42 2.61
N ASP A 145 23.83 -21.69 3.92
CA ASP A 145 22.78 -22.44 4.61
C ASP A 145 21.94 -21.60 5.55
N ALA A 146 22.43 -20.45 5.97
CA ALA A 146 21.77 -19.56 6.93
C ALA A 146 22.12 -18.09 6.73
N VAL A 147 21.26 -17.22 7.29
CA VAL A 147 21.52 -15.79 7.48
C VAL A 147 21.75 -15.53 8.96
N ARG A 148 22.78 -14.78 9.29
CA ARG A 148 23.05 -14.27 10.65
C ARG A 148 22.77 -12.78 10.71
N ILE A 149 21.94 -12.40 11.65
CA ILE A 149 21.51 -11.01 11.86
C ILE A 149 22.00 -10.57 13.24
N GLU A 150 22.98 -9.66 13.27
CA GLU A 150 23.50 -9.07 14.49
C GLU A 150 22.62 -7.92 14.97
N LEU A 151 22.18 -8.01 16.20
CA LEU A 151 21.49 -6.98 16.96
C LEU A 151 22.43 -6.45 18.06
N GLY A 152 21.99 -5.51 18.84
CA GLY A 152 22.84 -4.84 19.85
C GLY A 152 23.38 -5.73 21.01
N GLY A 153 23.90 -6.94 20.72
CA GLY A 153 24.46 -7.89 21.70
C GLY A 153 23.97 -9.34 21.52
N GLU A 154 23.06 -9.54 20.62
CA GLU A 154 22.45 -10.85 20.27
C GLU A 154 22.63 -11.13 18.79
N THR A 155 22.57 -12.39 18.40
CA THR A 155 22.58 -12.82 16.99
C THR A 155 21.37 -13.73 16.74
N ILE A 156 20.64 -13.49 15.66
CA ILE A 156 19.58 -14.38 15.18
C ILE A 156 20.10 -15.11 13.95
N GLU A 157 19.94 -16.43 13.94
CA GLU A 157 20.24 -17.28 12.79
C GLU A 157 18.95 -17.77 12.16
N SER A 158 18.79 -17.58 10.84
CA SER A 158 17.57 -17.91 10.10
C SER A 158 17.85 -18.55 8.74
N GLN A 159 16.93 -19.35 8.22
CA GLN A 159 17.03 -19.88 6.85
C GLN A 159 16.83 -18.77 5.80
N LEU A 160 15.97 -17.78 6.09
CA LEU A 160 15.59 -16.71 5.17
C LEU A 160 15.46 -15.39 5.92
N LEU A 161 15.98 -14.32 5.33
CA LEU A 161 15.76 -12.94 5.73
C LEU A 161 14.76 -12.28 4.76
N ILE A 162 13.80 -11.52 5.31
CA ILE A 162 12.85 -10.75 4.51
C ILE A 162 12.96 -9.27 4.87
N GLY A 163 13.27 -8.43 3.90
CA GLY A 163 13.27 -6.97 4.02
C GLY A 163 11.87 -6.40 3.78
N ALA A 164 11.25 -5.86 4.85
CA ALA A 164 9.96 -5.18 4.84
C ALA A 164 10.10 -3.77 5.48
N ASP A 165 11.31 -3.21 5.49
CA ASP A 165 11.75 -2.01 6.21
C ASP A 165 11.54 -0.70 5.43
N GLY A 166 10.68 -0.74 4.42
CA GLY A 166 10.14 0.43 3.75
C GLY A 166 11.05 1.03 2.68
N ARG A 167 10.68 2.21 2.22
CA ARG A 167 11.28 2.90 1.05
C ARG A 167 12.79 3.08 1.17
N GLU A 168 13.29 3.39 2.34
CA GLU A 168 14.73 3.57 2.62
C GLU A 168 15.32 2.31 3.27
N SER A 169 14.97 1.13 2.73
CA SER A 169 15.37 -0.17 3.24
C SER A 169 16.88 -0.30 3.44
N SER A 170 17.29 -0.54 4.68
CA SER A 170 18.67 -0.85 5.07
C SER A 170 19.04 -2.26 4.63
N VAL A 171 18.10 -3.21 4.71
CA VAL A 171 18.28 -4.60 4.26
C VAL A 171 18.63 -4.65 2.76
N ARG A 172 17.90 -3.89 1.95
CA ARG A 172 18.19 -3.77 0.52
C ARG A 172 19.56 -3.17 0.26
N ALA A 173 19.88 -2.05 0.95
CA ALA A 173 21.15 -1.35 0.76
C ALA A 173 22.34 -2.24 1.13
N GLU A 174 22.30 -2.91 2.29
CA GLU A 174 23.35 -3.81 2.76
C GLU A 174 23.48 -5.06 1.88
N SER A 175 22.43 -5.43 1.18
CA SER A 175 22.45 -6.54 0.21
C SER A 175 23.08 -6.20 -1.13
N GLY A 176 23.45 -4.94 -1.37
CA GLY A 176 24.00 -4.48 -2.65
C GLY A 176 22.99 -4.47 -3.79
N ILE A 177 21.69 -4.49 -3.47
CA ILE A 177 20.64 -4.43 -4.49
C ILE A 177 20.45 -2.97 -4.90
N ALA A 178 20.76 -2.66 -6.16
CA ALA A 178 20.59 -1.34 -6.73
C ALA A 178 19.11 -0.97 -6.89
N VAL A 179 18.84 0.34 -6.96
CA VAL A 179 17.48 0.88 -7.11
C VAL A 179 17.43 1.96 -8.16
N THR A 180 16.36 1.97 -8.94
CA THR A 180 15.94 3.13 -9.72
C THR A 180 15.10 4.04 -8.83
N ARG A 181 15.52 5.32 -8.70
CA ARG A 181 14.82 6.32 -7.92
C ARG A 181 14.37 7.47 -8.81
N TRP A 182 13.11 7.86 -8.64
CA TRP A 182 12.56 9.03 -9.32
C TRP A 182 11.85 9.92 -8.31
N ARG A 183 12.18 11.21 -8.29
CA ARG A 183 11.48 12.21 -7.48
C ARG A 183 10.57 13.03 -8.37
N TYR A 184 9.32 13.12 -8.00
CA TYR A 184 8.39 14.04 -8.65
C TYR A 184 8.54 15.44 -8.02
N PRO A 185 8.38 16.53 -8.79
CA PRO A 185 8.34 17.90 -8.24
C PRO A 185 7.00 18.16 -7.52
N GLN A 186 6.49 17.16 -6.82
CA GLN A 186 5.18 17.09 -6.20
C GLN A 186 5.30 16.60 -4.76
N THR A 187 4.44 17.18 -3.90
CA THR A 187 4.30 16.78 -2.49
C THR A 187 2.81 16.65 -2.19
N ALA A 188 2.41 15.57 -1.54
CA ALA A 188 1.03 15.39 -1.09
C ALA A 188 0.83 16.07 0.26
N ILE A 189 -0.21 16.91 0.38
CA ILE A 189 -0.77 17.40 1.64
C ILE A 189 -1.90 16.45 2.02
N VAL A 190 -1.88 15.93 3.25
CA VAL A 190 -2.89 15.03 3.76
C VAL A 190 -3.56 15.63 4.97
N CYS A 191 -4.88 15.62 4.99
CA CYS A 191 -5.69 16.03 6.15
C CYS A 191 -7.05 15.33 6.12
N THR A 192 -7.76 15.35 7.24
CA THR A 192 -9.14 14.88 7.35
C THR A 192 -10.09 16.08 7.46
N VAL A 193 -11.17 16.02 6.70
CA VAL A 193 -12.26 16.97 6.78
C VAL A 193 -13.54 16.31 7.28
N ALA A 194 -14.30 17.02 8.10
CA ALA A 194 -15.70 16.74 8.36
C ALA A 194 -16.58 17.53 7.37
N HIS A 195 -17.75 17.01 7.05
CA HIS A 195 -18.66 17.64 6.09
C HIS A 195 -20.13 17.43 6.47
N GLU A 196 -20.99 18.29 5.95
CA GLU A 196 -22.41 18.34 6.34
C GLU A 196 -23.23 17.19 5.73
N GLN A 197 -23.01 16.89 4.46
CA GLN A 197 -23.74 15.86 3.73
C GLN A 197 -23.02 14.50 3.75
N PRO A 198 -23.71 13.35 3.69
CA PRO A 198 -23.09 12.05 3.65
C PRO A 198 -22.38 11.80 2.31
N HIS A 199 -21.13 11.28 2.34
CA HIS A 199 -20.35 10.91 1.15
C HIS A 199 -20.86 9.65 0.43
N ARG A 200 -21.71 8.83 1.06
CA ARG A 200 -22.32 7.61 0.48
C ARG A 200 -21.31 6.59 -0.07
N GLY A 201 -20.13 6.48 0.53
CA GLY A 201 -19.07 5.57 0.06
C GLY A 201 -18.45 5.95 -1.28
N ILE A 202 -18.58 7.20 -1.72
CA ILE A 202 -18.07 7.67 -3.02
C ILE A 202 -16.67 8.26 -2.82
N ALA A 203 -15.68 7.68 -3.50
CA ALA A 203 -14.33 8.25 -3.61
C ALA A 203 -14.24 9.13 -4.86
N HIS A 204 -13.58 10.27 -4.74
CA HIS A 204 -13.30 11.16 -5.87
C HIS A 204 -11.80 11.28 -6.12
N GLU A 205 -11.40 11.16 -7.38
CA GLU A 205 -10.05 11.43 -7.86
C GLU A 205 -10.14 12.53 -8.92
N ARG A 206 -9.65 13.71 -8.58
CA ARG A 206 -9.63 14.86 -9.48
C ARG A 206 -8.22 15.14 -9.95
N PHE A 207 -7.97 14.98 -11.21
CA PHE A 207 -6.68 15.36 -11.78
C PHE A 207 -6.63 16.88 -12.01
N LEU A 208 -5.75 17.54 -11.29
CA LEU A 208 -5.48 18.98 -11.41
C LEU A 208 -4.09 19.19 -12.04
N PRO A 209 -3.77 20.38 -12.58
CA PRO A 209 -2.47 20.64 -13.21
C PRO A 209 -1.25 20.41 -12.33
N ALA A 210 -1.39 20.56 -11.02
CA ALA A 210 -0.32 20.28 -10.05
C ALA A 210 -0.20 18.81 -9.68
N GLY A 211 -1.25 18.02 -9.91
CA GLY A 211 -1.33 16.59 -9.59
C GLY A 211 -2.73 16.18 -9.10
N PRO A 212 -2.91 14.92 -8.74
CA PRO A 212 -4.19 14.40 -8.29
C PRO A 212 -4.64 14.99 -6.95
N PHE A 213 -5.96 15.16 -6.81
CA PHE A 213 -6.65 15.56 -5.60
C PHE A 213 -7.71 14.51 -5.27
N ALA A 214 -7.43 13.69 -4.25
CA ALA A 214 -8.33 12.63 -3.82
C ALA A 214 -9.19 13.05 -2.63
N ILE A 215 -10.46 12.65 -2.65
CA ILE A 215 -11.42 12.76 -1.54
C ILE A 215 -11.86 11.33 -1.25
N LEU A 216 -11.43 10.78 -0.12
CA LEU A 216 -11.63 9.38 0.23
C LEU A 216 -12.63 9.28 1.39
N PRO A 217 -13.72 8.49 1.26
CA PRO A 217 -14.73 8.37 2.31
C PRO A 217 -14.14 7.72 3.57
N MET A 218 -14.44 8.27 4.72
CA MET A 218 -14.09 7.73 6.04
C MET A 218 -15.36 7.50 6.86
N THR A 219 -15.27 6.68 7.89
CA THR A 219 -16.39 6.41 8.80
C THR A 219 -17.05 7.70 9.30
N GLY A 220 -18.38 7.73 9.24
CA GLY A 220 -19.17 8.91 9.56
C GLY A 220 -19.22 9.92 8.42
N LYS A 221 -19.36 11.21 8.76
CA LYS A 221 -19.35 12.31 7.77
C LYS A 221 -17.95 12.92 7.70
N ARG A 222 -16.95 12.10 7.39
CA ARG A 222 -15.54 12.51 7.26
C ARG A 222 -14.98 12.04 5.93
N SER A 223 -13.99 12.76 5.43
CA SER A 223 -13.21 12.35 4.26
C SER A 223 -11.72 12.63 4.48
N SER A 224 -10.89 11.69 4.07
CA SER A 224 -9.45 11.90 3.96
C SER A 224 -9.14 12.59 2.65
N ILE A 225 -8.35 13.65 2.73
CA ILE A 225 -7.90 14.42 1.57
C ILE A 225 -6.45 14.07 1.29
N VAL A 226 -6.17 13.73 0.04
CA VAL A 226 -4.80 13.62 -0.48
C VAL A 226 -4.65 14.65 -1.60
N TRP A 227 -4.09 15.80 -1.24
CA TRP A 227 -3.93 16.92 -2.13
C TRP A 227 -2.51 16.98 -2.66
N THR A 228 -2.28 16.56 -3.88
CA THR A 228 -0.98 16.69 -4.55
C THR A 228 -0.80 18.11 -5.07
N GLU A 229 0.32 18.74 -4.71
CA GLU A 229 0.68 20.07 -5.14
C GLU A 229 2.17 20.15 -5.52
N ARG A 230 2.57 21.16 -6.27
CA ARG A 230 3.98 21.45 -6.56
C ARG A 230 4.75 21.63 -5.25
N THR A 231 5.89 20.99 -5.13
CA THR A 231 6.69 21.03 -3.89
C THR A 231 7.00 22.46 -3.43
N THR A 232 7.17 23.40 -4.37
CA THR A 232 7.43 24.83 -4.09
C THR A 232 6.26 25.55 -3.44
N GLU A 233 5.01 25.12 -3.67
CA GLU A 233 3.80 25.75 -3.15
C GLU A 233 3.39 25.22 -1.76
N VAL A 234 3.83 24.01 -1.41
CA VAL A 234 3.40 23.34 -0.17
C VAL A 234 3.74 24.12 1.09
N PRO A 235 4.93 24.72 1.26
CA PRO A 235 5.23 25.51 2.46
C PRO A 235 4.25 26.69 2.65
N ARG A 236 3.88 27.38 1.56
CA ARG A 236 2.88 28.47 1.60
C ARG A 236 1.52 27.97 2.08
N LEU A 237 1.07 26.82 1.55
CA LEU A 237 -0.23 26.25 1.90
C LEU A 237 -0.28 25.78 3.36
N LEU A 238 0.79 25.17 3.85
CA LEU A 238 0.88 24.70 5.23
C LEU A 238 0.98 25.85 6.25
N ALA A 239 1.51 26.99 5.84
CA ALA A 239 1.63 28.20 6.68
C ALA A 239 0.32 28.99 6.80
N LEU A 240 -0.71 28.67 6.00
CA LEU A 240 -2.02 29.32 6.10
C LEU A 240 -2.69 29.00 7.44
N ASP A 241 -3.42 29.95 8.01
CA ASP A 241 -4.36 29.67 9.09
C ASP A 241 -5.49 28.74 8.62
N ASP A 242 -6.28 28.23 9.54
CA ASP A 242 -7.32 27.23 9.22
C ASP A 242 -8.38 27.79 8.27
N ALA A 243 -8.80 29.04 8.42
CA ALA A 243 -9.81 29.66 7.57
C ALA A 243 -9.31 29.84 6.13
N ASN A 244 -8.06 30.28 5.96
CA ASN A 244 -7.45 30.46 4.65
C ASN A 244 -7.15 29.12 3.98
N PHE A 245 -6.66 28.15 4.73
CA PHE A 245 -6.44 26.78 4.22
C PHE A 245 -7.75 26.16 3.77
N LEU A 246 -8.81 26.25 4.56
CA LEU A 246 -10.13 25.73 4.22
C LEU A 246 -10.69 26.37 2.94
N ARG A 247 -10.47 27.67 2.74
CA ARG A 247 -10.87 28.35 1.48
C ARG A 247 -10.13 27.79 0.25
N GLU A 248 -8.82 27.55 0.37
CA GLU A 248 -8.03 26.94 -0.71
C GLU A 248 -8.44 25.50 -0.99
N LEU A 249 -8.74 24.74 0.07
CA LEU A 249 -9.21 23.38 -0.03
C LEU A 249 -10.61 23.32 -0.67
N ALA A 250 -11.55 24.15 -0.23
CA ALA A 250 -12.92 24.18 -0.73
C ALA A 250 -12.98 24.49 -2.24
N ARG A 251 -12.10 25.32 -2.77
CA ARG A 251 -12.00 25.58 -4.23
C ARG A 251 -11.72 24.30 -5.04
N ARG A 252 -10.99 23.35 -4.45
CA ARG A 252 -10.62 22.07 -5.08
C ARG A 252 -11.63 20.98 -4.75
N PHE A 253 -12.18 21.03 -3.55
CA PHE A 253 -13.15 20.06 -3.06
C PHE A 253 -14.52 20.21 -3.74
N GLY A 254 -14.98 21.46 -3.91
CA GLY A 254 -16.34 21.79 -4.35
C GLY A 254 -17.33 21.83 -3.19
N ASP A 255 -18.60 22.00 -3.50
CA ASP A 255 -19.72 22.26 -2.55
C ASP A 255 -20.67 21.07 -2.33
N PHE A 256 -20.42 19.96 -3.02
CA PHE A 256 -21.35 18.81 -3.09
C PHE A 256 -21.57 18.07 -1.75
N LEU A 257 -20.68 18.24 -0.76
CA LEU A 257 -20.87 17.73 0.61
C LEU A 257 -21.24 18.80 1.64
N GLY A 258 -21.57 20.02 1.17
CA GLY A 258 -21.96 21.14 2.01
C GLY A 258 -20.76 21.77 2.73
N LYS A 259 -21.01 22.31 3.93
CA LYS A 259 -19.98 22.97 4.73
C LYS A 259 -18.89 21.97 5.14
N LEU A 260 -17.62 22.44 5.10
CA LEU A 260 -16.43 21.67 5.45
C LEU A 260 -15.76 22.26 6.70
N ASP A 261 -15.17 21.37 7.51
CA ASP A 261 -14.29 21.72 8.61
C ASP A 261 -13.04 20.80 8.59
N VAL A 262 -11.84 21.36 8.74
CA VAL A 262 -10.60 20.57 8.87
C VAL A 262 -10.50 20.07 10.31
N VAL A 263 -10.54 18.73 10.49
CA VAL A 263 -10.61 18.10 11.81
C VAL A 263 -9.32 17.37 12.22
N SER A 264 -8.28 17.49 11.42
CA SER A 264 -6.96 16.89 11.72
C SER A 264 -5.83 17.89 11.55
N LYS A 265 -4.61 17.52 11.95
CA LYS A 265 -3.38 18.18 11.52
C LYS A 265 -3.23 18.07 10.00
N ARG A 266 -2.33 18.85 9.44
CA ARG A 266 -1.94 18.83 8.03
C ARG A 266 -0.55 18.18 7.95
N TRP A 267 -0.45 17.08 7.22
CA TRP A 267 0.82 16.39 6.97
C TRP A 267 1.26 16.64 5.54
N SER A 268 2.55 16.54 5.28
CA SER A 268 3.07 16.60 3.92
C SER A 268 4.08 15.50 3.65
N TYR A 269 3.98 14.89 2.46
CA TYR A 269 4.80 13.76 2.05
C TYR A 269 5.35 13.99 0.64
N PRO A 270 6.69 14.14 0.47
CA PRO A 270 7.30 14.22 -0.86
C PRO A 270 7.01 12.95 -1.68
N LEU A 271 6.61 13.14 -2.94
CA LEU A 271 6.26 12.04 -3.81
C LEU A 271 7.46 11.56 -4.62
N GLY A 272 7.56 10.25 -4.79
CA GLY A 272 8.66 9.63 -5.52
C GLY A 272 8.40 8.15 -5.76
N LEU A 273 9.20 7.60 -6.64
CA LEU A 273 9.24 6.19 -6.99
C LEU A 273 10.58 5.61 -6.55
N VAL A 274 10.54 4.40 -6.01
CA VAL A 274 11.72 3.55 -5.78
C VAL A 274 11.39 2.18 -6.34
N HIS A 275 12.23 1.63 -7.18
CA HIS A 275 12.10 0.28 -7.70
C HIS A 275 13.44 -0.43 -7.60
N ALA A 276 13.47 -1.55 -6.88
CA ALA A 276 14.67 -2.38 -6.73
C ALA A 276 14.93 -3.16 -8.03
N ASP A 277 16.18 -3.24 -8.45
CA ASP A 277 16.57 -3.98 -9.66
C ASP A 277 16.33 -5.49 -9.52
N ARG A 278 16.39 -5.97 -8.28
CA ARG A 278 16.10 -7.36 -7.88
C ARG A 278 15.26 -7.37 -6.61
N TYR A 279 14.39 -8.36 -6.48
CA TYR A 279 13.58 -8.57 -5.27
C TYR A 279 14.17 -9.64 -4.36
N VAL A 280 15.20 -10.34 -4.86
CA VAL A 280 15.83 -11.43 -4.12
C VAL A 280 17.37 -11.37 -4.23
N ALA A 281 18.03 -11.95 -3.23
CA ALA A 281 19.44 -12.25 -3.23
C ALA A 281 19.66 -13.58 -2.48
N ASN A 282 20.93 -13.95 -2.21
CA ASN A 282 21.19 -15.16 -1.43
C ASN A 282 20.46 -15.09 -0.07
N ARG A 283 19.51 -16.01 0.16
CA ARG A 283 18.67 -16.12 1.37
C ARG A 283 17.99 -14.82 1.79
N LEU A 284 17.60 -14.01 0.82
CA LEU A 284 16.94 -12.74 1.02
C LEU A 284 15.80 -12.54 0.03
N ALA A 285 14.65 -12.07 0.54
CA ALA A 285 13.57 -11.52 -0.25
C ALA A 285 13.20 -10.11 0.22
N LEU A 286 12.79 -9.23 -0.70
CA LEU A 286 12.24 -7.91 -0.42
C LEU A 286 10.74 -7.91 -0.70
N VAL A 287 9.96 -7.22 0.16
CA VAL A 287 8.51 -7.07 0.02
C VAL A 287 8.09 -5.63 0.26
N GLY A 288 6.99 -5.20 -0.38
CA GLY A 288 6.41 -3.86 -0.23
C GLY A 288 7.38 -2.76 -0.65
N ASP A 289 7.37 -1.64 0.08
CA ASP A 289 8.19 -0.47 -0.24
C ASP A 289 9.71 -0.74 -0.23
N ALA A 290 10.17 -1.82 0.40
CA ALA A 290 11.57 -2.23 0.31
C ALA A 290 11.93 -2.71 -1.10
N ALA A 291 11.00 -3.33 -1.82
CA ALA A 291 11.15 -3.73 -3.21
C ALA A 291 10.70 -2.63 -4.19
N HIS A 292 9.58 -1.97 -3.90
CA HIS A 292 8.94 -1.01 -4.80
C HIS A 292 8.06 -0.01 -4.04
N ALA A 293 8.42 1.25 -4.04
CA ALA A 293 7.57 2.34 -3.55
C ALA A 293 7.06 3.14 -4.73
N ILE A 294 5.75 3.22 -4.90
CA ILE A 294 5.11 3.84 -6.06
C ILE A 294 4.45 5.17 -5.72
N HIS A 295 4.08 5.94 -6.75
CA HIS A 295 3.25 7.14 -6.58
C HIS A 295 1.90 6.75 -5.97
N PRO A 296 1.37 7.51 -4.97
CA PRO A 296 0.16 7.14 -4.24
C PRO A 296 -1.16 7.28 -5.03
N ILE A 297 -1.11 7.45 -6.36
CA ILE A 297 -2.31 7.45 -7.21
C ILE A 297 -3.14 6.20 -6.91
N ALA A 298 -4.40 6.41 -6.63
CA ALA A 298 -5.38 5.37 -6.31
C ALA A 298 -5.00 4.47 -5.11
N GLY A 299 -4.09 4.90 -4.21
CA GLY A 299 -3.75 4.18 -2.99
C GLY A 299 -3.13 2.79 -3.18
N GLN A 300 -2.43 2.53 -4.30
CA GLN A 300 -2.01 1.18 -4.67
C GLN A 300 -0.76 0.65 -3.96
N GLY A 301 0.02 1.49 -3.26
CA GLY A 301 1.29 1.07 -2.66
C GLY A 301 1.14 -0.07 -1.64
N LEU A 302 0.24 0.09 -0.67
CA LEU A 302 -0.05 -0.96 0.31
C LEU A 302 -0.57 -2.24 -0.35
N ASN A 303 -1.48 -2.12 -1.32
CA ASN A 303 -2.10 -3.26 -2.01
C ASN A 303 -1.07 -4.09 -2.78
N LEU A 304 -0.10 -3.42 -3.41
CA LEU A 304 1.01 -4.08 -4.10
C LEU A 304 1.87 -4.88 -3.11
N GLY A 305 2.17 -4.31 -1.94
CA GLY A 305 2.91 -4.99 -0.88
C GLY A 305 2.14 -6.17 -0.26
N ILE A 306 0.82 -6.04 -0.05
CA ILE A 306 -0.02 -7.16 0.42
C ILE A 306 -0.04 -8.30 -0.63
N ARG A 307 0.00 -7.96 -1.91
CA ARG A 307 0.11 -8.96 -2.98
C ARG A 307 1.47 -9.67 -2.98
N ASP A 308 2.56 -8.96 -2.62
CA ASP A 308 3.87 -9.61 -2.40
C ASP A 308 3.80 -10.60 -1.24
N VAL A 309 3.18 -10.18 -0.12
CA VAL A 309 2.94 -11.06 1.04
C VAL A 309 2.20 -12.32 0.62
N ALA A 310 1.09 -12.19 -0.11
CA ALA A 310 0.29 -13.32 -0.53
C ALA A 310 1.07 -14.28 -1.44
N ALA A 311 1.85 -13.76 -2.40
CA ALA A 311 2.66 -14.57 -3.30
C ALA A 311 3.83 -15.26 -2.58
N LEU A 312 4.57 -14.50 -1.74
CA LEU A 312 5.71 -15.07 -1.02
C LEU A 312 5.26 -16.11 0.00
N SER A 313 4.20 -15.84 0.76
CA SER A 313 3.68 -16.80 1.75
C SER A 313 3.16 -18.08 1.12
N GLU A 314 2.52 -18.02 -0.05
CA GLU A 314 2.11 -19.22 -0.80
C GLU A 314 3.31 -20.09 -1.19
N ILE A 315 4.34 -19.46 -1.76
CA ILE A 315 5.57 -20.15 -2.18
C ILE A 315 6.29 -20.79 -0.97
N LEU A 316 6.39 -20.05 0.14
CA LEU A 316 7.03 -20.54 1.36
C LEU A 316 6.22 -21.65 2.04
N ALA A 317 4.88 -21.55 2.05
CA ALA A 317 4.00 -22.59 2.57
C ALA A 317 4.13 -23.91 1.81
N ASP A 318 4.20 -23.84 0.47
CA ASP A 318 4.41 -25.04 -0.36
C ASP A 318 5.79 -25.65 -0.11
N ALA A 319 6.84 -24.83 -0.01
CA ALA A 319 8.19 -25.29 0.29
C ALA A 319 8.29 -25.95 1.67
N GLN A 320 7.66 -25.35 2.70
CA GLN A 320 7.61 -25.90 4.05
C GLN A 320 6.94 -27.29 4.07
N ARG A 321 5.80 -27.45 3.39
CA ARG A 321 5.11 -28.73 3.30
C ARG A 321 5.93 -29.80 2.58
N ALA A 322 6.71 -29.40 1.60
CA ALA A 322 7.59 -30.28 0.84
C ALA A 322 8.94 -30.57 1.54
N GLY A 323 9.20 -29.95 2.71
CA GLY A 323 10.49 -30.08 3.41
C GLY A 323 11.66 -29.41 2.70
N ASN A 324 11.39 -28.44 1.82
CA ASN A 324 12.42 -27.73 1.06
C ASN A 324 13.02 -26.56 1.87
N ASP A 325 14.24 -26.19 1.52
CA ASP A 325 14.94 -25.01 2.08
C ASP A 325 14.22 -23.70 1.70
N LEU A 326 13.73 -22.96 2.70
CA LEU A 326 13.00 -21.71 2.49
C LEU A 326 13.89 -20.57 1.94
N GLY A 327 15.21 -20.67 2.14
CA GLY A 327 16.19 -19.74 1.58
C GLY A 327 16.71 -20.13 0.19
N GLY A 328 16.19 -21.21 -0.38
CA GLY A 328 16.65 -21.78 -1.64
C GLY A 328 16.55 -20.81 -2.82
N ALA A 329 17.60 -20.71 -3.62
CA ALA A 329 17.69 -19.70 -4.69
C ALA A 329 16.61 -19.86 -5.77
N GLU A 330 16.22 -21.10 -6.13
CA GLU A 330 15.17 -21.32 -7.14
C GLU A 330 13.78 -20.93 -6.61
N LEU A 331 13.52 -21.20 -5.34
CA LEU A 331 12.30 -20.78 -4.66
C LEU A 331 12.14 -19.27 -4.69
N LEU A 332 13.21 -18.55 -4.32
CA LEU A 332 13.21 -17.09 -4.29
C LEU A 332 13.10 -16.48 -5.71
N ARG A 333 13.75 -17.08 -6.72
CA ARG A 333 13.58 -16.65 -8.11
C ARG A 333 12.15 -16.84 -8.63
N ARG A 334 11.42 -17.89 -8.17
CA ARG A 334 10.00 -18.08 -8.52
C ARG A 334 9.16 -16.89 -7.98
N TYR A 335 9.39 -16.46 -6.73
CA TYR A 335 8.77 -15.28 -6.15
C TYR A 335 9.09 -14.03 -6.98
N GLU A 336 10.37 -13.78 -7.30
CA GLU A 336 10.79 -12.61 -8.07
C GLU A 336 10.13 -12.56 -9.45
N ARG A 337 10.15 -13.67 -10.21
CA ARG A 337 9.50 -13.75 -11.53
C ARG A 337 8.02 -13.41 -11.46
N TRP A 338 7.33 -13.94 -10.46
CA TRP A 338 5.90 -13.70 -10.28
C TRP A 338 5.59 -12.24 -9.97
N ARG A 339 6.34 -11.63 -9.04
CA ARG A 339 6.00 -10.30 -8.54
C ARG A 339 6.56 -9.15 -9.39
N ARG A 340 7.74 -9.34 -9.96
CA ARG A 340 8.43 -8.25 -10.66
C ARG A 340 7.70 -7.76 -11.90
N PHE A 341 7.11 -8.67 -12.67
CA PHE A 341 6.33 -8.30 -13.85
C PHE A 341 5.08 -7.49 -13.47
N ASP A 342 4.31 -7.97 -12.49
CA ASP A 342 3.11 -7.28 -12.00
C ASP A 342 3.43 -5.89 -11.46
N SER A 343 4.48 -5.79 -10.65
CA SER A 343 4.91 -4.52 -10.06
C SER A 343 5.36 -3.53 -11.12
N PHE A 344 6.16 -3.99 -12.09
CA PHE A 344 6.63 -3.14 -13.19
C PHE A 344 5.45 -2.62 -14.05
N ALA A 345 4.49 -3.47 -14.38
CA ALA A 345 3.31 -3.08 -15.14
C ALA A 345 2.49 -2.00 -14.40
N LEU A 346 2.29 -2.15 -13.09
CA LEU A 346 1.59 -1.17 -12.28
C LEU A 346 2.37 0.15 -12.14
N ILE A 347 3.68 0.07 -11.94
CA ILE A 347 4.57 1.24 -11.88
C ILE A 347 4.49 2.03 -13.19
N ALA A 348 4.63 1.34 -14.34
CA ALA A 348 4.55 1.97 -15.64
C ALA A 348 3.18 2.63 -15.89
N ALA A 349 2.10 1.96 -15.48
CA ALA A 349 0.75 2.49 -15.60
C ALA A 349 0.54 3.75 -14.72
N THR A 350 0.93 3.69 -13.44
CA THR A 350 0.77 4.83 -12.52
C THR A 350 1.64 6.02 -12.88
N ASP A 351 2.90 5.80 -13.29
CA ASP A 351 3.78 6.87 -13.76
C ASP A 351 3.26 7.52 -15.05
N SER A 352 2.79 6.69 -16.00
CA SER A 352 2.19 7.18 -17.25
C SER A 352 0.93 8.00 -16.98
N LEU A 353 0.05 7.55 -16.09
CA LEU A 353 -1.14 8.29 -15.69
C LEU A 353 -0.75 9.61 -15.01
N ASN A 354 0.19 9.59 -14.05
CA ASN A 354 0.64 10.82 -13.41
C ASN A 354 1.18 11.83 -14.44
N ARG A 355 2.05 11.43 -15.35
CA ARG A 355 2.60 12.31 -16.39
C ARG A 355 1.54 12.79 -17.37
N LEU A 356 0.61 11.91 -17.75
CA LEU A 356 -0.49 12.25 -18.67
C LEU A 356 -1.42 13.29 -18.06
N PHE A 357 -1.75 13.20 -16.76
CA PHE A 357 -2.72 14.05 -16.11
C PHE A 357 -2.12 15.28 -15.39
N SER A 358 -0.83 15.28 -15.07
CA SER A 358 -0.14 16.39 -14.40
C SER A 358 0.47 17.40 -15.39
N ASN A 359 -0.28 17.78 -16.41
CA ASN A 359 0.09 18.85 -17.35
C ASN A 359 -1.16 19.55 -17.90
N ASP A 360 -0.99 20.73 -18.52
CA ASP A 360 -2.09 21.55 -19.06
C ASP A 360 -1.93 21.77 -20.59
N ILE A 361 -1.27 20.84 -21.25
CA ILE A 361 -1.03 20.90 -22.71
C ILE A 361 -2.34 20.58 -23.43
N ALA A 362 -2.87 21.54 -24.20
CA ALA A 362 -4.19 21.46 -24.81
C ALA A 362 -4.43 20.20 -25.67
N PRO A 363 -3.54 19.76 -26.58
CA PRO A 363 -3.71 18.50 -27.32
C PRO A 363 -3.75 17.26 -26.42
N VAL A 364 -2.94 17.22 -25.35
CA VAL A 364 -2.90 16.11 -24.40
C VAL A 364 -4.20 16.04 -23.61
N ARG A 365 -4.76 17.20 -23.23
CA ARG A 365 -6.04 17.28 -22.55
C ARG A 365 -7.19 16.73 -23.39
N LEU A 366 -7.23 17.05 -24.69
CA LEU A 366 -8.24 16.50 -25.59
C LEU A 366 -8.16 14.96 -25.68
N ILE A 367 -6.96 14.41 -25.76
CA ILE A 367 -6.74 12.95 -25.78
C ILE A 367 -7.21 12.31 -24.46
N ARG A 368 -6.92 12.94 -23.32
CA ARG A 368 -7.40 12.49 -21.99
C ARG A 368 -8.93 12.45 -21.93
N ASP A 369 -9.57 13.55 -22.33
CA ASP A 369 -11.03 13.67 -22.32
C ASP A 369 -11.69 12.62 -23.18
N LEU A 370 -11.19 12.39 -24.39
CA LEU A 370 -11.64 11.32 -25.27
C LEU A 370 -11.38 9.93 -24.68
N GLY A 371 -10.23 9.73 -24.03
CA GLY A 371 -9.87 8.49 -23.36
C GLY A 371 -10.82 8.17 -22.18
N LEU A 372 -11.09 9.14 -21.33
CA LEU A 372 -12.06 8.99 -20.22
C LEU A 372 -13.47 8.67 -20.75
N ALA A 373 -13.92 9.38 -21.79
CA ALA A 373 -15.21 9.14 -22.41
C ALA A 373 -15.29 7.74 -23.06
N ALA A 374 -14.22 7.29 -23.71
CA ALA A 374 -14.16 5.96 -24.33
C ALA A 374 -14.22 4.85 -23.27
N VAL A 375 -13.42 4.95 -22.21
CA VAL A 375 -13.44 3.98 -21.10
C VAL A 375 -14.83 3.92 -20.47
N ASN A 376 -15.46 5.07 -20.26
CA ASN A 376 -16.79 5.11 -19.64
C ASN A 376 -17.91 4.50 -20.54
N ARG A 377 -17.74 4.58 -21.87
CA ARG A 377 -18.72 4.07 -22.84
C ARG A 377 -18.55 2.61 -23.23
N VAL A 378 -17.37 2.02 -22.97
CA VAL A 378 -17.07 0.63 -23.35
C VAL A 378 -17.11 -0.26 -22.09
N PRO A 379 -18.20 -1.00 -21.83
CA PRO A 379 -18.37 -1.73 -20.55
C PRO A 379 -17.26 -2.76 -20.27
N ALA A 380 -16.74 -3.41 -21.31
CA ALA A 380 -15.66 -4.39 -21.15
C ALA A 380 -14.35 -3.74 -20.65
N LEU A 381 -14.00 -2.58 -21.21
CA LEU A 381 -12.83 -1.81 -20.84
C LEU A 381 -12.98 -1.23 -19.42
N LYS A 382 -14.16 -0.71 -19.13
CA LYS A 382 -14.51 -0.19 -17.80
C LYS A 382 -14.36 -1.27 -16.73
N ARG A 383 -14.97 -2.45 -16.93
CA ARG A 383 -14.85 -3.60 -16.02
C ARG A 383 -13.41 -4.09 -15.87
N PHE A 384 -12.62 -4.05 -16.92
CA PHE A 384 -11.18 -4.39 -16.85
C PHE A 384 -10.45 -3.44 -15.87
N PHE A 385 -10.62 -2.13 -16.00
CA PHE A 385 -9.99 -1.16 -15.09
C PHE A 385 -10.53 -1.26 -13.66
N MET A 386 -11.81 -1.53 -13.47
CA MET A 386 -12.41 -1.75 -12.15
C MET A 386 -11.77 -2.97 -11.46
N ARG A 387 -11.68 -4.12 -12.15
CA ARG A 387 -11.01 -5.32 -11.63
C ARG A 387 -9.54 -5.06 -11.32
N HIS A 388 -8.88 -4.23 -12.12
CA HIS A 388 -7.50 -3.83 -11.87
C HIS A 388 -7.37 -3.00 -10.59
N ALA A 389 -8.24 -2.00 -10.39
CA ALA A 389 -8.31 -1.21 -9.16
C ALA A 389 -8.61 -2.06 -7.91
N MET A 390 -9.45 -3.09 -8.06
CA MET A 390 -9.74 -4.08 -7.00
C MET A 390 -8.58 -5.05 -6.71
N GLY A 391 -7.50 -5.04 -7.50
CA GLY A 391 -6.39 -5.99 -7.38
C GLY A 391 -6.72 -7.40 -7.87
N MET A 392 -7.75 -7.57 -8.72
CA MET A 392 -8.30 -8.85 -9.18
C MET A 392 -7.91 -9.19 -10.62
N VAL A 393 -6.72 -8.79 -11.05
CA VAL A 393 -6.19 -9.05 -12.40
C VAL A 393 -4.83 -9.74 -12.31
N GLY A 394 -4.51 -10.55 -13.32
CA GLY A 394 -3.26 -11.32 -13.42
C GLY A 394 -3.34 -12.66 -12.67
N GLU A 395 -2.17 -13.27 -12.43
CA GLU A 395 -2.08 -14.51 -11.67
C GLU A 395 -2.22 -14.19 -10.17
N LEU A 396 -3.38 -14.54 -9.62
CA LEU A 396 -3.73 -14.22 -8.23
C LEU A 396 -3.21 -15.31 -7.28
N PRO A 397 -2.50 -14.94 -6.20
CA PRO A 397 -2.18 -15.84 -5.10
C PRO A 397 -3.43 -16.42 -4.42
N ARG A 398 -3.31 -17.61 -3.80
CA ARG A 398 -4.41 -18.31 -3.11
C ARG A 398 -5.19 -17.40 -2.16
N LEU A 399 -4.52 -16.71 -1.27
CA LEU A 399 -5.20 -15.79 -0.33
C LEU A 399 -6.05 -14.72 -1.04
N MET A 400 -5.61 -14.23 -2.20
CA MET A 400 -6.39 -13.27 -2.99
C MET A 400 -7.59 -13.92 -3.69
N ARG A 401 -7.52 -15.21 -3.99
CA ARG A 401 -8.66 -16.01 -4.48
C ARG A 401 -9.61 -16.41 -3.36
N GLY A 402 -9.22 -16.21 -2.08
CA GLY A 402 -9.97 -16.62 -0.90
C GLY A 402 -9.72 -18.08 -0.51
N GLU A 403 -8.65 -18.67 -1.04
CA GLU A 403 -8.21 -20.03 -0.75
C GLU A 403 -7.18 -20.00 0.41
N PRO A 404 -7.10 -21.04 1.25
CA PRO A 404 -6.09 -21.12 2.32
C PRO A 404 -4.68 -21.32 1.75
N LEU A 405 -3.68 -21.00 2.58
CA LEU A 405 -2.27 -21.27 2.29
C LEU A 405 -1.96 -22.75 2.34
#